data_4f089b85617d7442f563aca385ac6751
#
_entry.id   4f089b85617d7442f563aca385ac6751
#
_cell.length_a   1.000
_cell.length_b   1.000
_cell.length_c   1.000
_cell.angle_alpha   90.00
_cell.angle_beta   90.00
_cell.angle_gamma   90.00
#
_symmetry.space_group_name_H-M   'P 1'
#
loop_
_entity.id
_entity.type
_entity.pdbx_description
1 polymer ?
#
loop_
_entity_poly.entity_id
_entity_poly.type
_entity_poly.pdbx_seq_one_letter_code
_entity_poly.pdbx_strand_id
1 'polypeptide(L)'
;MPPDFEFSVRCNRLVSHTYQFKPNEEALNAFGQMVAICRTLRSEILHFQAPMTFQPTKENAEILSSFLSCVDSKGVRIALELRGANQKLPPDFVEVMRDDNLVHCVDLSRDEVPAYESDILYSRLFGKGFHNVYQPTDQELRMIDERASSPA
;
A
#
# COMPACT_ATOMS: atom_id res chain seq x y z
N MET A 1 18.55 -10.43 15.10
CA MET A 1 17.49 -9.39 15.06
C MET A 1 16.65 -9.51 16.31
N PRO A 2 16.10 -8.40 16.85
CA PRO A 2 15.13 -8.47 17.94
C PRO A 2 13.97 -9.40 17.56
N PRO A 3 13.39 -10.15 18.52
CA PRO A 3 12.32 -11.11 18.23
C PRO A 3 11.04 -10.46 17.68
N ASP A 4 10.87 -9.18 17.95
CA ASP A 4 9.71 -8.36 17.60
C ASP A 4 9.95 -7.49 16.32
N PHE A 5 11.03 -7.74 15.61
CA PHE A 5 11.33 -7.00 14.38
C PHE A 5 10.48 -7.54 13.22
N GLU A 6 9.70 -6.66 12.62
CA GLU A 6 8.85 -6.97 11.48
C GLU A 6 9.40 -6.37 10.18
N PHE A 7 9.21 -7.11 9.10
CA PHE A 7 9.48 -6.62 7.75
C PHE A 7 8.18 -6.25 7.04
N SER A 8 8.21 -5.21 6.24
CA SER A 8 7.30 -5.06 5.12
C SER A 8 8.07 -5.21 3.82
N VAL A 9 7.50 -5.91 2.85
CA VAL A 9 8.16 -6.19 1.57
C VAL A 9 7.54 -5.33 0.49
N ARG A 10 8.37 -4.58 -0.24
CA ARG A 10 7.90 -3.82 -1.40
C ARG A 10 7.78 -4.73 -2.62
N CYS A 11 6.66 -4.68 -3.30
CA CYS A 11 6.40 -5.48 -4.48
C CYS A 11 7.34 -5.14 -5.65
N ASN A 12 7.61 -6.14 -6.47
CA ASN A 12 8.45 -6.02 -7.66
C ASN A 12 7.87 -4.98 -8.64
N ARG A 13 8.75 -4.21 -9.29
CA ARG A 13 8.37 -3.20 -10.28
C ARG A 13 7.62 -3.78 -11.49
N LEU A 14 7.84 -5.03 -11.85
CA LEU A 14 7.08 -5.69 -12.92
C LEU A 14 5.58 -5.61 -12.64
N VAL A 15 5.15 -5.91 -11.43
CA VAL A 15 3.74 -5.88 -11.05
C VAL A 15 3.19 -4.45 -11.07
N SER A 16 3.83 -3.53 -10.36
CA SER A 16 3.25 -2.21 -10.07
C SER A 16 3.55 -1.14 -11.13
N HIS A 17 4.76 -1.13 -11.72
CA HIS A 17 5.19 -0.07 -12.63
C HIS A 17 5.16 -0.51 -14.10
N THR A 18 5.68 -1.69 -14.42
CA THR A 18 5.76 -2.15 -15.81
C THR A 18 4.39 -2.54 -16.32
N TYR A 19 3.71 -3.42 -15.61
CA TYR A 19 2.40 -3.94 -16.02
C TYR A 19 1.22 -3.23 -15.36
N GLN A 20 1.46 -2.38 -14.36
CA GLN A 20 0.44 -1.60 -13.67
C GLN A 20 -0.77 -2.46 -13.28
N PHE A 21 -0.49 -3.58 -12.60
CA PHE A 21 -1.47 -4.56 -12.13
C PHE A 21 -2.28 -5.26 -13.25
N LYS A 22 -1.86 -5.19 -14.51
CA LYS A 22 -2.47 -6.01 -15.56
C LYS A 22 -2.08 -7.47 -15.35
N PRO A 23 -3.04 -8.41 -15.32
CA PRO A 23 -2.75 -9.82 -15.12
C PRO A 23 -2.11 -10.39 -16.39
N ASN A 24 -0.81 -10.64 -16.32
CA ASN A 24 -0.08 -11.39 -17.33
C ASN A 24 0.91 -12.34 -16.64
N GLU A 25 1.44 -13.28 -17.37
CA GLU A 25 2.27 -14.35 -16.83
C GLU A 25 3.47 -13.83 -16.03
N GLU A 26 4.18 -12.83 -16.55
CA GLU A 26 5.37 -12.26 -15.87
C GLU A 26 4.99 -11.56 -14.58
N ALA A 27 3.92 -10.76 -14.57
CA ALA A 27 3.45 -10.07 -13.39
C ALA A 27 2.94 -11.05 -12.32
N LEU A 28 2.20 -12.08 -12.72
CA LEU A 28 1.69 -13.12 -11.82
C LEU A 28 2.84 -13.94 -11.22
N ASN A 29 3.84 -14.32 -12.02
CA ASN A 29 5.03 -15.02 -11.55
C ASN A 29 5.85 -14.13 -10.58
N ALA A 30 6.05 -12.86 -10.91
CA ALA A 30 6.73 -11.91 -10.03
C ALA A 30 5.99 -11.73 -8.70
N PHE A 31 4.67 -11.64 -8.71
CA PHE A 31 3.87 -11.59 -7.49
C PHE A 31 4.05 -12.84 -6.63
N GLY A 32 3.98 -14.03 -7.23
CA GLY A 32 4.20 -15.31 -6.51
C GLY A 32 5.57 -15.36 -5.83
N GLN A 33 6.61 -14.86 -6.48
CA GLN A 33 7.95 -14.76 -5.89
C GLN A 33 7.96 -13.79 -4.69
N MET A 34 7.25 -12.64 -4.77
CA MET A 34 7.16 -11.70 -3.66
C MET A 34 6.45 -12.29 -2.45
N VAL A 35 5.37 -13.05 -2.68
CA VAL A 35 4.68 -13.78 -1.60
C VAL A 35 5.61 -14.80 -0.93
N ALA A 36 6.42 -15.54 -1.72
CA ALA A 36 7.39 -16.47 -1.17
C ALA A 36 8.45 -15.76 -0.31
N ILE A 37 8.92 -14.58 -0.72
CA ILE A 37 9.84 -13.74 0.04
C ILE A 37 9.17 -13.27 1.35
N CYS A 38 7.93 -12.79 1.31
CA CYS A 38 7.19 -12.41 2.51
C CYS A 38 7.13 -13.55 3.51
N ARG A 39 6.80 -14.75 3.07
CA ARG A 39 6.74 -15.93 3.93
C ARG A 39 8.09 -16.29 4.55
N THR A 40 9.16 -16.23 3.77
CA THR A 40 10.54 -16.48 4.25
C THR A 40 10.95 -15.47 5.33
N LEU A 41 10.59 -14.20 5.14
CA LEU A 41 10.88 -13.11 6.08
C LEU A 41 9.85 -13.01 7.22
N ARG A 42 8.79 -13.83 7.21
CA ARG A 42 7.63 -13.70 8.11
C ARG A 42 7.01 -12.30 8.05
N SER A 43 7.02 -11.69 6.87
CA SER A 43 6.39 -10.39 6.63
C SER A 43 4.88 -10.57 6.45
N GLU A 44 4.11 -9.81 7.18
CA GLU A 44 2.65 -9.80 7.06
C GLU A 44 2.16 -8.83 5.98
N ILE A 45 3.03 -7.91 5.52
CA ILE A 45 2.68 -6.84 4.58
C ILE A 45 3.49 -6.95 3.29
N LEU A 46 2.78 -7.02 2.16
CA LEU A 46 3.31 -6.80 0.82
C LEU A 46 2.85 -5.43 0.31
N HIS A 47 3.78 -4.50 0.15
CA HIS A 47 3.48 -3.13 -0.20
C HIS A 47 3.47 -2.93 -1.73
N PHE A 48 2.30 -2.59 -2.27
CA PHE A 48 2.08 -2.14 -3.64
C PHE A 48 2.25 -0.64 -3.72
N GLN A 49 3.32 -0.17 -4.33
CA GLN A 49 3.51 1.23 -4.65
C GLN A 49 3.10 1.46 -6.11
N ALA A 50 1.93 2.03 -6.32
CA ALA A 50 1.47 2.39 -7.66
C ALA A 50 2.27 3.58 -8.22
N PRO A 51 2.63 3.59 -9.52
CA PRO A 51 3.23 4.75 -10.14
C PRO A 51 2.22 5.90 -10.27
N MET A 52 2.71 7.12 -10.47
CA MET A 52 1.84 8.30 -10.67
C MET A 52 0.93 8.18 -11.91
N THR A 53 1.30 7.33 -12.86
CA THR A 53 0.49 7.04 -14.05
C THR A 53 -0.70 6.13 -13.78
N PHE A 54 -0.68 5.39 -12.66
CA PHE A 54 -1.80 4.57 -12.23
C PHE A 54 -2.74 5.41 -11.35
N GLN A 55 -3.70 6.06 -11.98
CA GLN A 55 -4.68 6.89 -11.28
C GLN A 55 -5.87 6.06 -10.79
N PRO A 56 -6.54 6.45 -9.70
CA PRO A 56 -7.70 5.74 -9.16
C PRO A 56 -8.95 5.98 -10.03
N THR A 57 -8.95 5.41 -11.23
CA THR A 57 -10.09 5.42 -12.16
C THR A 57 -10.87 4.11 -12.06
N LYS A 58 -12.09 4.10 -12.58
CA LYS A 58 -12.90 2.88 -12.67
C LYS A 58 -12.18 1.79 -13.46
N GLU A 59 -11.56 2.14 -14.58
CA GLU A 59 -10.79 1.20 -15.39
C GLU A 59 -9.63 0.57 -14.61
N ASN A 60 -8.89 1.38 -13.86
CA ASN A 60 -7.79 0.89 -13.02
C ASN A 60 -8.28 0.08 -11.81
N ALA A 61 -9.46 0.38 -11.29
CA ALA A 61 -10.11 -0.46 -10.28
C ALA A 61 -10.42 -1.85 -10.82
N GLU A 62 -10.99 -1.94 -12.02
CA GLU A 62 -11.29 -3.22 -12.71
C GLU A 62 -10.00 -4.00 -13.02
N ILE A 63 -8.94 -3.34 -13.47
CA ILE A 63 -7.62 -3.96 -13.70
C ILE A 63 -7.06 -4.52 -12.40
N LEU A 64 -7.08 -3.75 -11.31
CA LEU A 64 -6.57 -4.16 -10.01
C LEU A 64 -7.35 -5.37 -9.47
N SER A 65 -8.68 -5.32 -9.49
CA SER A 65 -9.53 -6.43 -9.06
C SER A 65 -9.30 -7.69 -9.91
N SER A 66 -9.17 -7.53 -11.23
CA SER A 66 -8.82 -8.64 -12.14
C SER A 66 -7.47 -9.27 -11.79
N PHE A 67 -6.46 -8.47 -11.49
CA PHE A 67 -5.16 -8.97 -11.05
C PHE A 67 -5.27 -9.75 -9.74
N LEU A 68 -5.94 -9.17 -8.75
CA LEU A 68 -6.09 -9.77 -7.42
C LEU A 68 -6.88 -11.08 -7.47
N SER A 69 -7.85 -11.20 -8.37
CA SER A 69 -8.60 -12.46 -8.59
C SER A 69 -7.74 -13.60 -9.18
N CYS A 70 -6.63 -13.27 -9.84
CA CYS A 70 -5.71 -14.24 -10.45
C CYS A 70 -4.59 -14.70 -9.51
N VAL A 71 -4.45 -14.11 -8.32
CA VAL A 71 -3.36 -14.39 -7.40
C VAL A 71 -3.85 -14.86 -6.03
N ASP A 72 -2.97 -15.55 -5.30
CA ASP A 72 -3.19 -15.93 -3.92
C ASP A 72 -2.06 -15.38 -3.06
N SER A 73 -2.38 -14.44 -2.18
CA SER A 73 -1.42 -13.81 -1.27
C SER A 73 -0.98 -14.71 -0.11
N LYS A 74 -1.59 -15.91 0.05
CA LYS A 74 -1.27 -16.85 1.14
C LYS A 74 -1.38 -16.24 2.54
N GLY A 75 -2.33 -15.33 2.73
CA GLY A 75 -2.55 -14.63 4.00
C GLY A 75 -1.69 -13.38 4.19
N VAL A 76 -0.79 -13.05 3.26
CA VAL A 76 -0.06 -11.78 3.28
C VAL A 76 -1.01 -10.64 2.91
N ARG A 77 -1.07 -9.60 3.74
CA ARG A 77 -1.91 -8.41 3.47
C ARG A 77 -1.23 -7.52 2.44
N ILE A 78 -2.01 -7.01 1.51
CA ILE A 78 -1.52 -6.10 0.48
C ILE A 78 -1.83 -4.67 0.90
N ALA A 79 -0.79 -3.84 1.06
CA ALA A 79 -0.94 -2.41 1.31
C ALA A 79 -0.74 -1.66 -0.02
N LEU A 80 -1.76 -0.89 -0.44
CA LEU A 80 -1.73 -0.12 -1.68
C LEU A 80 -1.47 1.36 -1.40
N GLU A 81 -0.36 1.88 -1.94
CA GLU A 81 0.00 3.29 -1.98
C GLU A 81 -0.29 3.86 -3.37
N LEU A 82 -1.18 4.85 -3.44
CA LEU A 82 -1.52 5.57 -4.67
C LEU A 82 -0.77 6.90 -4.70
N ARG A 83 0.26 6.99 -5.53
CA ARG A 83 1.04 8.21 -5.67
C ARG A 83 0.31 9.26 -6.49
N GLY A 84 0.27 10.50 -5.98
CA GLY A 84 -0.38 11.62 -6.65
C GLY A 84 -1.89 11.69 -6.48
N ALA A 85 -2.50 10.75 -5.77
CA ALA A 85 -3.91 10.80 -5.40
C ALA A 85 -4.09 11.65 -4.12
N ASN A 86 -3.79 12.94 -4.19
CA ASN A 86 -4.04 13.89 -3.09
C ASN A 86 -5.54 14.21 -2.96
N GLN A 87 -6.40 13.48 -3.65
CA GLN A 87 -7.83 13.69 -3.67
C GLN A 87 -8.57 12.49 -3.07
N LYS A 88 -9.76 12.74 -2.60
CA LYS A 88 -10.67 11.69 -2.15
C LYS A 88 -10.84 10.64 -3.25
N LEU A 89 -10.55 9.37 -2.91
CA LEU A 89 -10.68 8.27 -3.86
C LEU A 89 -12.13 8.11 -4.35
N PRO A 90 -12.34 7.79 -5.64
CA PRO A 90 -13.66 7.47 -6.15
C PRO A 90 -14.29 6.30 -5.42
N PRO A 91 -15.61 6.31 -5.18
CA PRO A 91 -16.30 5.23 -4.44
C PRO A 91 -16.05 3.84 -5.04
N ASP A 92 -16.11 3.70 -6.37
CA ASP A 92 -15.89 2.43 -7.06
C ASP A 92 -14.47 1.87 -6.79
N PHE A 93 -13.47 2.75 -6.69
CA PHE A 93 -12.10 2.34 -6.38
C PHE A 93 -11.96 1.91 -4.91
N VAL A 94 -12.62 2.63 -4.00
CA VAL A 94 -12.66 2.29 -2.57
C VAL A 94 -13.38 0.95 -2.34
N GLU A 95 -14.46 0.69 -3.08
CA GLU A 95 -15.18 -0.58 -3.03
C GLU A 95 -14.27 -1.75 -3.41
N VAL A 96 -13.56 -1.68 -4.53
CA VAL A 96 -12.58 -2.71 -4.94
C VAL A 96 -11.51 -2.91 -3.87
N MET A 97 -10.95 -1.83 -3.31
CA MET A 97 -9.95 -1.95 -2.25
C MET A 97 -10.50 -2.67 -1.01
N ARG A 98 -11.74 -2.41 -0.65
CA ARG A 98 -12.40 -3.03 0.50
C ARG A 98 -12.74 -4.49 0.24
N ASP A 99 -13.31 -4.81 -0.92
CA ASP A 99 -13.72 -6.16 -1.31
C ASP A 99 -12.52 -7.11 -1.43
N ASP A 100 -11.39 -6.61 -1.92
CA ASP A 100 -10.14 -7.35 -2.01
C ASP A 100 -9.30 -7.25 -0.72
N ASN A 101 -9.86 -6.69 0.37
CA ASN A 101 -9.22 -6.58 1.68
C ASN A 101 -7.84 -5.93 1.65
N LEU A 102 -7.66 -4.90 0.82
CA LEU A 102 -6.43 -4.12 0.74
C LEU A 102 -6.29 -3.21 1.97
N VAL A 103 -5.07 -2.84 2.31
CA VAL A 103 -4.78 -1.79 3.29
C VAL A 103 -4.43 -0.51 2.54
N HIS A 104 -5.14 0.58 2.79
CA HIS A 104 -4.79 1.86 2.18
C HIS A 104 -3.55 2.44 2.84
N CYS A 105 -2.43 2.45 2.13
CA CYS A 105 -1.19 3.09 2.59
C CYS A 105 -1.28 4.60 2.41
N VAL A 106 -1.17 5.33 3.50
CA VAL A 106 -1.26 6.81 3.55
C VAL A 106 -0.01 7.43 4.16
N ASP A 107 0.18 8.73 3.96
CA ASP A 107 1.24 9.49 4.65
C ASP A 107 0.63 10.35 5.78
N LEU A 108 0.67 9.83 7.00
CA LEU A 108 0.18 10.54 8.18
C LEU A 108 0.94 11.85 8.46
N SER A 109 2.17 11.97 7.97
CA SER A 109 2.95 13.23 8.10
C SER A 109 2.42 14.35 7.21
N ARG A 110 1.60 14.02 6.19
CA ARG A 110 0.98 14.95 5.25
C ARG A 110 -0.51 15.13 5.45
N ASP A 111 -1.02 14.76 6.61
CA ASP A 111 -2.44 14.85 6.97
C ASP A 111 -3.35 13.94 6.11
N GLU A 112 -2.78 12.91 5.45
CA GLU A 112 -3.56 11.91 4.75
C GLU A 112 -4.25 10.97 5.75
N VAL A 113 -5.45 10.51 5.38
CA VAL A 113 -6.21 9.53 6.16
C VAL A 113 -6.61 8.36 5.26
N PRO A 114 -6.73 7.13 5.80
CA PRO A 114 -7.25 6.00 5.03
C PRO A 114 -8.64 6.28 4.49
N ALA A 115 -8.93 5.78 3.29
CA ALA A 115 -10.23 5.96 2.65
C ALA A 115 -11.36 5.13 3.31
N TYR A 116 -11.00 4.16 4.13
CA TYR A 116 -11.89 3.30 4.91
C TYR A 116 -11.14 2.67 6.09
N GLU A 117 -11.88 2.21 7.07
CA GLU A 117 -11.34 1.50 8.22
C GLU A 117 -10.78 0.13 7.82
N SER A 118 -9.65 -0.22 8.38
CA SER A 118 -9.00 -1.53 8.26
C SER A 118 -8.46 -1.93 9.63
N ASP A 119 -8.29 -3.22 9.86
CA ASP A 119 -7.65 -3.78 11.05
C ASP A 119 -6.14 -3.45 11.16
N ILE A 120 -5.56 -2.93 10.07
CA ILE A 120 -4.17 -2.50 9.99
C ILE A 120 -4.12 -1.05 9.49
N LEU A 121 -3.40 -0.19 10.22
CA LEU A 121 -2.98 1.11 9.73
C LEU A 121 -1.55 1.00 9.20
N TYR A 122 -1.37 1.23 7.90
CA TYR A 122 -0.05 1.23 7.26
C TYR A 122 0.28 2.62 6.69
N SER A 123 1.35 3.21 7.18
CA SER A 123 1.77 4.55 6.78
C SER A 123 3.22 4.57 6.34
N ARG A 124 3.51 5.37 5.31
CA ARG A 124 4.88 5.71 4.89
C ARG A 124 5.07 7.21 5.00
N LEU A 125 5.89 7.62 5.95
CA LEU A 125 6.12 9.02 6.27
C LEU A 125 7.18 9.62 5.33
N PHE A 126 6.78 10.54 4.46
CA PHE A 126 7.69 11.31 3.60
C PHE A 126 8.02 12.70 4.17
N GLY A 127 7.20 13.19 5.10
CA GLY A 127 7.32 14.52 5.65
C GLY A 127 6.78 15.62 4.74
N LYS A 128 6.73 16.83 5.27
CA LYS A 128 6.15 18.01 4.58
C LYS A 128 7.14 18.75 3.67
N GLY A 129 8.43 18.41 3.76
CA GLY A 129 9.50 19.07 3.03
C GLY A 129 10.04 18.27 1.84
N PHE A 130 11.29 18.54 1.48
CA PHE A 130 11.97 17.86 0.40
C PHE A 130 12.12 16.36 0.70
N HIS A 131 11.80 15.55 -0.29
CA HIS A 131 11.87 14.10 -0.20
C HIS A 131 13.26 13.61 0.28
N ASN A 132 13.26 12.70 1.25
CA ASN A 132 14.43 12.09 1.89
C ASN A 132 15.36 13.03 2.69
N VAL A 133 15.03 14.30 2.86
CA VAL A 133 15.84 15.26 3.63
C VAL A 133 15.05 15.91 4.77
N TYR A 134 13.72 15.74 4.75
CA TYR A 134 12.88 16.33 5.78
C TYR A 134 13.01 15.56 7.10
N GLN A 135 13.29 16.31 8.14
CA GLN A 135 13.32 15.79 9.51
C GLN A 135 12.12 16.35 10.27
N PRO A 136 11.17 15.49 10.70
CA PRO A 136 10.04 15.94 11.48
C PRO A 136 10.48 16.54 12.82
N THR A 137 9.75 17.55 13.27
CA THR A 137 9.88 18.10 14.62
C THR A 137 9.23 17.17 15.64
N ASP A 138 9.57 17.33 16.91
CA ASP A 138 8.95 16.56 18.00
C ASP A 138 7.42 16.76 18.06
N GLN A 139 6.94 17.95 17.71
CA GLN A 139 5.51 18.23 17.64
C GLN A 139 4.83 17.45 16.50
N GLU A 140 5.43 17.41 15.34
CA GLU A 140 4.92 16.61 14.19
C GLU A 140 4.93 15.12 14.50
N LEU A 141 5.97 14.61 15.16
CA LEU A 141 6.02 13.21 15.58
C LEU A 141 4.89 12.86 16.57
N ARG A 142 4.61 13.75 17.54
CA ARG A 142 3.47 13.57 18.46
C ARG A 142 2.13 13.54 17.71
N MET A 143 1.92 14.45 16.77
CA MET A 143 0.70 14.48 15.95
C MET A 143 0.53 13.20 15.11
N ILE A 144 1.62 12.66 14.58
CA ILE A 144 1.61 11.38 13.84
C ILE A 144 1.23 10.24 14.77
N ASP A 145 1.81 10.18 15.97
CA ASP A 145 1.53 9.16 16.98
C ASP A 145 0.06 9.20 17.45
N GLU A 146 -0.46 10.41 17.71
CA GLU A 146 -1.88 10.61 18.04
C GLU A 146 -2.80 10.10 16.94
N ARG A 147 -2.49 10.36 15.66
CA ARG A 147 -3.27 9.87 14.51
C ARG A 147 -3.17 8.36 14.36
N ALA A 148 -1.99 7.79 14.57
CA ALA A 148 -1.79 6.35 14.51
C ALA A 148 -2.53 5.60 15.62
N SER A 149 -2.71 6.25 16.77
CA SER A 149 -3.37 5.68 17.95
C SER A 149 -4.88 5.95 18.02
N SER A 150 -5.39 6.88 17.20
CA SER A 150 -6.81 7.19 17.16
C SER A 150 -7.55 6.14 16.32
N PRO A 151 -8.61 5.50 16.86
CA PRO A 151 -9.48 4.70 16.03
C PRO A 151 -10.10 5.62 14.95
N ALA A 152 -10.09 5.16 13.71
CA ALA A 152 -10.66 5.87 12.57
C ALA A 152 -12.20 5.97 12.70
#